data_c637b227f58a56fb684a06e0efda16f7
#
_entry.id   c637b227f58a56fb684a06e0efda16f7
#
_cell.length_a   1.000
_cell.length_b   1.000
_cell.length_c   1.000
_cell.angle_alpha   90.00
_cell.angle_beta   90.00
_cell.angle_gamma   90.00
#
_symmetry.space_group_name_H-M   'P 1'
#
loop_
_entity.id
_entity.type
_entity.pdbx_description
1 polymer ?
#
loop_
_entity_poly.entity_id
_entity_poly.type
_entity_poly.pdbx_seq_one_letter_code
_entity_poly.pdbx_strand_id
1 'polypeptide(L)'
;EITVSDVPLSGVVLTDEAKVQVDEILEYANQLHCVLDTWGFRQRSPYGNALSVLFAGPPGTGKTLLACALANELGKVLYRVDLSRIVDKYIGETEKNLGKIFDEAAKAQAIILFDEADSLFAKRTEVKSSNDRYANLEINFLLQKLESFDGMTILTTNLSKSIDDAFRRRIRFIVDFPMPDVDARVKLWQRMMPPGAPIAEDIRWKWLARTFEMSGGYIRNAVLKASISAAARHKPIDMECLVSAAEAQARSMGQLIRISDDEYYDDDDDYDDA
;
A
#
# COMPACT_ATOMS: atom_id res chain seq x y z
N GLU A 1 -15.04 -6.79 -3.47
CA GLU A 1 -14.63 -6.68 -4.89
C GLU A 1 -13.54 -7.69 -5.19
N ILE A 2 -13.68 -8.42 -6.31
CA ILE A 2 -12.71 -9.40 -6.75
C ILE A 2 -11.80 -8.72 -7.78
N THR A 3 -10.49 -8.76 -7.56
CA THR A 3 -9.51 -8.18 -8.46
C THR A 3 -8.50 -9.24 -8.90
N VAL A 4 -8.36 -9.42 -10.20
CA VAL A 4 -7.21 -10.11 -10.80
C VAL A 4 -6.18 -9.01 -11.11
N SER A 5 -4.98 -9.17 -10.62
CA SER A 5 -3.93 -8.14 -10.75
C SER A 5 -2.88 -8.58 -11.76
N ASP A 6 -2.51 -7.65 -12.64
CA ASP A 6 -1.40 -7.82 -13.59
C ASP A 6 -0.16 -7.01 -13.16
N VAL A 7 -0.17 -6.45 -11.95
CA VAL A 7 0.93 -5.62 -11.45
C VAL A 7 2.13 -6.51 -11.14
N PRO A 8 3.26 -6.35 -11.83
CA PRO A 8 4.47 -7.09 -11.50
C PRO A 8 5.10 -6.53 -10.23
N LEU A 9 5.73 -7.38 -9.43
CA LEU A 9 6.42 -6.96 -8.21
C LEU A 9 7.53 -5.93 -8.50
N SER A 10 8.21 -6.08 -9.64
CA SER A 10 9.19 -5.11 -10.12
C SER A 10 8.60 -3.71 -10.39
N GLY A 11 7.30 -3.58 -10.50
CA GLY A 11 6.58 -2.31 -10.67
C GLY A 11 6.46 -1.50 -9.37
N VAL A 12 6.72 -2.10 -8.22
CA VAL A 12 6.61 -1.43 -6.92
C VAL A 12 7.97 -0.89 -6.48
N VAL A 13 8.03 0.38 -6.06
CA VAL A 13 9.24 0.97 -5.47
C VAL A 13 9.19 0.73 -3.96
N LEU A 14 10.15 -0.03 -3.47
CA LEU A 14 10.25 -0.44 -2.06
C LEU A 14 11.62 -0.05 -1.50
N THR A 15 11.69 0.18 -0.20
CA THR A 15 12.97 0.25 0.54
C THR A 15 13.63 -1.13 0.54
N ASP A 16 14.92 -1.19 0.83
CA ASP A 16 15.62 -2.47 0.85
C ASP A 16 15.11 -3.38 1.99
N GLU A 17 14.76 -2.80 3.13
CA GLU A 17 14.13 -3.53 4.23
C GLU A 17 12.78 -4.12 3.83
N ALA A 18 11.95 -3.33 3.14
CA ALA A 18 10.65 -3.80 2.66
C ALA A 18 10.79 -4.91 1.60
N LYS A 19 11.83 -4.88 0.75
CA LYS A 19 12.10 -5.96 -0.22
C LYS A 19 12.41 -7.27 0.50
N VAL A 20 13.30 -7.24 1.49
CA VAL A 20 13.62 -8.44 2.29
C VAL A 20 12.37 -9.02 2.93
N GLN A 21 11.54 -8.19 3.55
CA GLN A 21 10.28 -8.65 4.15
C GLN A 21 9.30 -9.22 3.11
N VAL A 22 9.24 -8.65 1.92
CA VAL A 22 8.40 -9.14 0.82
C VAL A 22 8.86 -10.53 0.36
N ASP A 23 10.17 -10.74 0.22
CA ASP A 23 10.75 -12.03 -0.15
C ASP A 23 10.43 -13.08 0.92
N GLU A 24 10.56 -12.74 2.22
CA GLU A 24 10.17 -13.61 3.33
C GLU A 24 8.66 -13.96 3.30
N ILE A 25 7.79 -12.99 2.99
CA ILE A 25 6.35 -13.21 2.86
C ILE A 25 6.04 -14.19 1.72
N LEU A 26 6.70 -14.03 0.57
CA LEU A 26 6.54 -14.92 -0.58
C LEU A 26 7.02 -16.33 -0.27
N GLU A 27 8.19 -16.45 0.35
CA GLU A 27 8.72 -17.75 0.78
C GLU A 27 7.77 -18.42 1.76
N TYR A 28 7.29 -17.67 2.76
CA TYR A 28 6.32 -18.19 3.74
C TYR A 28 5.04 -18.66 3.08
N ALA A 29 4.45 -17.85 2.18
CA ALA A 29 3.23 -18.20 1.46
C ALA A 29 3.37 -19.46 0.63
N ASN A 30 4.53 -19.63 -0.04
CA ASN A 30 4.80 -20.79 -0.90
C ASN A 30 5.07 -22.08 -0.10
N GLN A 31 5.71 -21.99 1.07
CA GLN A 31 6.12 -23.14 1.86
C GLN A 31 5.14 -23.53 2.97
N LEU A 32 4.18 -22.65 3.28
CA LEU A 32 3.27 -22.84 4.42
C LEU A 32 2.56 -24.19 4.40
N HIS A 33 1.99 -24.57 3.26
CA HIS A 33 1.28 -25.85 3.12
C HIS A 33 2.21 -27.05 3.34
N CYS A 34 3.42 -27.03 2.78
CA CYS A 34 4.39 -28.10 2.98
C CYS A 34 4.72 -28.27 4.48
N VAL A 35 5.01 -27.18 5.17
CA VAL A 35 5.38 -27.21 6.59
C VAL A 35 4.21 -27.65 7.48
N LEU A 36 3.01 -27.10 7.23
CA LEU A 36 1.85 -27.38 8.06
C LEU A 36 1.33 -28.82 7.88
N ASP A 37 1.18 -29.26 6.63
CA ASP A 37 0.47 -30.48 6.31
C ASP A 37 1.42 -31.66 6.02
N THR A 38 2.45 -31.46 5.17
CA THR A 38 3.38 -32.54 4.83
C THR A 38 4.33 -32.88 5.97
N TRP A 39 4.87 -31.84 6.65
CA TRP A 39 5.76 -32.05 7.82
C TRP A 39 4.98 -32.25 9.13
N GLY A 40 3.65 -32.03 9.10
CA GLY A 40 2.77 -32.28 10.25
C GLY A 40 2.83 -31.24 11.35
N PHE A 41 3.31 -30.01 11.06
CA PHE A 41 3.39 -28.94 12.06
C PHE A 41 2.02 -28.56 12.60
N ARG A 42 0.95 -28.62 11.79
CA ARG A 42 -0.45 -28.36 12.19
C ARG A 42 -0.91 -29.23 13.36
N GLN A 43 -0.42 -30.47 13.45
CA GLN A 43 -0.76 -31.39 14.55
C GLN A 43 -0.16 -30.95 15.89
N ARG A 44 0.99 -30.26 15.86
CA ARG A 44 1.67 -29.75 17.05
C ARG A 44 1.19 -28.37 17.47
N SER A 45 0.79 -27.56 16.50
CA SER A 45 0.33 -26.18 16.70
C SER A 45 -0.96 -25.95 15.89
N PRO A 46 -2.13 -26.28 16.44
CA PRO A 46 -3.40 -26.18 15.73
C PRO A 46 -3.87 -24.74 15.53
N TYR A 47 -3.22 -23.77 16.18
CA TYR A 47 -3.56 -22.34 16.12
C TYR A 47 -2.39 -21.49 15.65
N GLY A 48 -2.69 -20.29 15.13
CA GLY A 48 -1.68 -19.29 14.75
C GLY A 48 -0.92 -19.61 13.47
N ASN A 49 -1.49 -20.43 12.58
CA ASN A 49 -0.86 -20.82 11.33
C ASN A 49 -1.22 -19.89 10.14
N ALA A 50 -2.12 -18.95 10.37
CA ALA A 50 -2.55 -17.98 9.37
C ALA A 50 -1.39 -17.07 8.92
N LEU A 51 -1.36 -16.72 7.65
CA LEU A 51 -0.45 -15.71 7.11
C LEU A 51 -1.16 -14.35 7.10
N SER A 52 -0.90 -13.56 8.13
CA SER A 52 -1.43 -12.19 8.24
C SER A 52 -0.30 -11.17 8.06
N VAL A 53 -0.53 -10.22 7.16
CA VAL A 53 0.44 -9.18 6.79
C VAL A 53 -0.21 -7.81 6.99
N LEU A 54 0.52 -6.87 7.55
CA LEU A 54 0.09 -5.48 7.69
C LEU A 54 1.04 -4.55 6.92
N PHE A 55 0.49 -3.73 6.06
CA PHE A 55 1.18 -2.63 5.41
C PHE A 55 0.83 -1.32 6.09
N ALA A 56 1.80 -0.67 6.69
CA ALA A 56 1.60 0.54 7.48
C ALA A 56 2.39 1.72 6.91
N GLY A 57 1.78 2.90 6.80
CA GLY A 57 2.48 4.10 6.33
C GLY A 57 1.56 5.13 5.69
N PRO A 58 2.05 6.32 5.32
CA PRO A 58 1.27 7.39 4.76
C PRO A 58 0.47 7.00 3.51
N PRO A 59 -0.59 7.75 3.16
CA PRO A 59 -1.37 7.49 1.96
C PRO A 59 -0.53 7.70 0.68
N GLY A 60 -0.82 6.90 -0.35
CA GLY A 60 -0.15 7.00 -1.65
C GLY A 60 1.27 6.45 -1.71
N THR A 61 1.75 5.73 -0.69
CA THR A 61 3.09 5.12 -0.65
C THR A 61 3.19 3.76 -1.34
N GLY A 62 2.07 3.19 -1.82
CA GLY A 62 2.08 1.95 -2.61
C GLY A 62 1.57 0.70 -1.89
N LYS A 63 0.97 0.80 -0.70
CA LYS A 63 0.47 -0.33 0.10
C LYS A 63 -0.48 -1.25 -0.68
N THR A 64 -1.55 -0.69 -1.23
CA THR A 64 -2.52 -1.44 -2.05
C THR A 64 -1.89 -1.98 -3.34
N LEU A 65 -0.95 -1.23 -3.92
CA LEU A 65 -0.21 -1.67 -5.11
C LEU A 65 0.63 -2.92 -4.82
N LEU A 66 1.34 -2.95 -3.67
CA LEU A 66 2.09 -4.13 -3.25
C LEU A 66 1.17 -5.33 -2.98
N ALA A 67 -0.01 -5.13 -2.37
CA ALA A 67 -0.98 -6.20 -2.18
C ALA A 67 -1.41 -6.83 -3.52
N CYS A 68 -1.65 -5.99 -4.54
CA CYS A 68 -1.93 -6.44 -5.90
C CYS A 68 -0.74 -7.20 -6.52
N ALA A 69 0.48 -6.69 -6.35
CA ALA A 69 1.69 -7.33 -6.87
C ALA A 69 1.95 -8.70 -6.22
N LEU A 70 1.76 -8.83 -4.90
CA LEU A 70 1.88 -10.11 -4.20
C LEU A 70 0.84 -11.13 -4.68
N ALA A 71 -0.39 -10.69 -4.91
CA ALA A 71 -1.43 -11.57 -5.44
C ALA A 71 -1.07 -12.09 -6.83
N ASN A 72 -0.54 -11.21 -7.69
CA ASN A 72 -0.06 -11.59 -9.02
C ASN A 72 1.11 -12.58 -8.95
N GLU A 73 2.12 -12.31 -8.12
CA GLU A 73 3.30 -13.17 -7.95
C GLU A 73 2.94 -14.56 -7.43
N LEU A 74 1.96 -14.63 -6.52
CA LEU A 74 1.46 -15.90 -5.98
C LEU A 74 0.42 -16.59 -6.88
N GLY A 75 0.03 -15.99 -8.02
CA GLY A 75 -1.00 -16.51 -8.92
C GLY A 75 -2.38 -16.62 -8.27
N LYS A 76 -2.68 -15.74 -7.32
CA LYS A 76 -3.92 -15.76 -6.54
C LYS A 76 -4.81 -14.56 -6.83
N VAL A 77 -6.10 -14.77 -6.66
CA VAL A 77 -7.12 -13.71 -6.75
C VAL A 77 -7.10 -12.87 -5.47
N LEU A 78 -7.27 -11.57 -5.60
CA LEU A 78 -7.34 -10.62 -4.49
C LEU A 78 -8.80 -10.24 -4.20
N TYR A 79 -9.28 -10.55 -3.00
CA TYR A 79 -10.59 -10.11 -2.50
C TYR A 79 -10.42 -8.83 -1.71
N ARG A 80 -10.70 -7.70 -2.34
CA ARG A 80 -10.65 -6.39 -1.65
C ARG A 80 -11.93 -6.14 -0.86
N VAL A 81 -11.76 -5.92 0.42
CA VAL A 81 -12.82 -5.70 1.40
C VAL A 81 -12.69 -4.30 1.97
N ASP A 82 -13.71 -3.48 1.79
CA ASP A 82 -13.83 -2.16 2.38
C ASP A 82 -14.52 -2.29 3.73
N LEU A 83 -13.76 -2.16 4.80
CA LEU A 83 -14.28 -2.31 6.16
C LEU A 83 -15.29 -1.22 6.53
N SER A 84 -15.18 -0.02 5.96
CA SER A 84 -16.12 1.08 6.24
C SER A 84 -17.54 0.72 5.84
N ARG A 85 -17.71 -0.12 4.83
CA ARG A 85 -19.03 -0.59 4.36
C ARG A 85 -19.58 -1.77 5.17
N ILE A 86 -18.73 -2.45 5.92
CA ILE A 86 -19.12 -3.64 6.67
C ILE A 86 -19.57 -3.27 8.08
N VAL A 87 -18.93 -2.26 8.68
CA VAL A 87 -19.18 -1.78 10.05
C VAL A 87 -20.48 -0.94 10.16
N ASP A 88 -21.17 -0.67 9.06
CA ASP A 88 -22.34 0.21 9.05
C ASP A 88 -23.65 -0.55 9.28
N LYS A 89 -24.34 -0.22 10.40
CA LYS A 89 -25.77 -0.22 10.68
C LYS A 89 -26.47 -1.36 11.40
N TYR A 90 -26.05 -2.62 11.40
CA TYR A 90 -26.84 -3.64 12.12
C TYR A 90 -25.95 -4.64 12.90
N ILE A 91 -26.16 -4.64 14.21
CA ILE A 91 -25.53 -5.56 15.15
C ILE A 91 -25.82 -7.01 14.73
N GLY A 92 -24.76 -7.84 14.57
CA GLY A 92 -24.85 -9.24 14.18
C GLY A 92 -24.83 -9.53 12.68
N GLU A 93 -25.10 -8.57 11.82
CA GLU A 93 -24.93 -8.74 10.37
C GLU A 93 -23.47 -8.61 9.93
N THR A 94 -22.71 -7.79 10.61
CA THR A 94 -21.26 -7.60 10.36
C THR A 94 -20.50 -8.90 10.52
N GLU A 95 -20.67 -9.63 11.62
CA GLU A 95 -20.01 -10.91 11.87
C GLU A 95 -20.38 -11.95 10.83
N LYS A 96 -21.67 -12.02 10.45
CA LYS A 96 -22.17 -12.95 9.44
C LYS A 96 -21.61 -12.62 8.04
N ASN A 97 -21.51 -11.35 7.70
CA ASN A 97 -20.95 -10.90 6.42
C ASN A 97 -19.45 -11.13 6.33
N LEU A 98 -18.70 -10.83 7.40
CA LEU A 98 -17.29 -11.16 7.52
C LEU A 98 -17.08 -12.69 7.40
N GLY A 99 -17.87 -13.50 8.12
CA GLY A 99 -17.80 -14.95 8.02
C GLY A 99 -17.93 -15.45 6.58
N LYS A 100 -18.92 -14.97 5.83
CA LYS A 100 -19.11 -15.32 4.43
C LYS A 100 -17.90 -14.95 3.55
N ILE A 101 -17.31 -13.76 3.76
CA ILE A 101 -16.14 -13.30 2.99
C ILE A 101 -14.96 -14.26 3.21
N PHE A 102 -14.69 -14.65 4.46
CA PHE A 102 -13.63 -15.62 4.76
C PHE A 102 -13.92 -16.99 4.15
N ASP A 103 -15.17 -17.48 4.22
CA ASP A 103 -15.57 -18.77 3.65
C ASP A 103 -15.45 -18.78 2.11
N GLU A 104 -15.84 -17.70 1.43
CA GLU A 104 -15.71 -17.55 -0.02
C GLU A 104 -14.24 -17.45 -0.45
N ALA A 105 -13.44 -16.67 0.27
CA ALA A 105 -12.02 -16.53 0.01
C ALA A 105 -11.28 -17.87 0.21
N ALA A 106 -11.63 -18.64 1.24
CA ALA A 106 -11.07 -19.98 1.47
C ALA A 106 -11.36 -20.93 0.29
N LYS A 107 -12.60 -20.97 -0.20
CA LYS A 107 -12.99 -21.78 -1.35
C LYS A 107 -12.26 -21.39 -2.62
N ALA A 108 -12.04 -20.10 -2.83
CA ALA A 108 -11.33 -19.56 -3.99
C ALA A 108 -9.80 -19.58 -3.82
N GLN A 109 -9.27 -19.98 -2.67
CA GLN A 109 -7.85 -19.87 -2.30
C GLN A 109 -7.31 -18.44 -2.51
N ALA A 110 -8.16 -17.45 -2.31
CA ALA A 110 -7.88 -16.05 -2.54
C ALA A 110 -7.12 -15.39 -1.38
N ILE A 111 -6.43 -14.31 -1.68
CA ILE A 111 -5.90 -13.39 -0.67
C ILE A 111 -6.99 -12.40 -0.29
N ILE A 112 -7.20 -12.15 1.00
CA ILE A 112 -8.12 -11.12 1.46
C ILE A 112 -7.32 -9.84 1.74
N LEU A 113 -7.72 -8.73 1.10
CA LEU A 113 -7.19 -7.40 1.37
C LEU A 113 -8.22 -6.57 2.12
N PHE A 114 -7.94 -6.26 3.37
CA PHE A 114 -8.66 -5.24 4.14
C PHE A 114 -7.97 -3.89 3.91
N ASP A 115 -8.50 -3.13 2.97
CA ASP A 115 -7.91 -1.84 2.59
C ASP A 115 -8.46 -0.74 3.50
N GLU A 116 -7.58 0.23 3.86
CA GLU A 116 -7.92 1.33 4.77
C GLU A 116 -8.49 0.86 6.12
N ALA A 117 -7.84 -0.14 6.72
CA ALA A 117 -8.25 -0.74 7.99
C ALA A 117 -8.02 0.18 9.21
N ASP A 118 -7.97 1.50 9.01
CA ASP A 118 -7.65 2.51 10.03
C ASP A 118 -8.62 2.47 11.21
N SER A 119 -9.90 2.17 10.94
CA SER A 119 -10.94 2.03 11.97
C SER A 119 -10.64 0.90 12.98
N LEU A 120 -9.91 -0.14 12.57
CA LEU A 120 -9.52 -1.24 13.44
C LEU A 120 -8.41 -0.85 14.41
N PHE A 121 -7.59 0.13 14.04
CA PHE A 121 -6.43 0.58 14.79
C PHE A 121 -6.69 1.87 15.59
N ALA A 122 -7.82 2.53 15.37
CA ALA A 122 -8.25 3.63 16.22
C ALA A 122 -8.26 3.13 17.68
N LYS A 123 -7.68 3.94 18.58
CA LYS A 123 -7.61 3.59 20.02
C LYS A 123 -8.96 3.05 20.46
N ARG A 124 -8.95 1.85 21.06
CA ARG A 124 -10.11 1.31 21.78
C ARG A 124 -10.56 2.39 22.75
N THR A 125 -11.63 3.08 22.42
CA THR A 125 -12.24 4.08 23.27
C THR A 125 -12.65 3.39 24.58
N GLU A 126 -12.35 3.99 25.72
CA GLU A 126 -12.96 3.55 26.97
C GLU A 126 -14.47 3.43 26.72
N VAL A 127 -15.02 2.28 27.07
CA VAL A 127 -16.42 1.95 26.83
C VAL A 127 -17.29 2.97 27.56
N LYS A 128 -17.71 4.00 26.84
CA LYS A 128 -18.61 5.06 27.35
C LYS A 128 -20.04 4.88 26.85
N SER A 129 -20.23 4.06 25.80
CA SER A 129 -21.53 3.82 25.20
C SER A 129 -21.72 2.34 24.81
N SER A 130 -22.97 1.95 24.56
CA SER A 130 -23.27 0.61 24.01
C SER A 130 -22.65 0.40 22.64
N ASN A 131 -22.55 1.45 21.81
CA ASN A 131 -21.92 1.38 20.50
C ASN A 131 -20.42 1.04 20.57
N ASP A 132 -19.70 1.53 21.58
CA ASP A 132 -18.28 1.22 21.77
C ASP A 132 -18.06 -0.26 22.11
N ARG A 133 -19.00 -0.89 22.83
CA ARG A 133 -18.96 -2.34 23.11
C ARG A 133 -19.10 -3.16 21.84
N TYR A 134 -20.00 -2.79 20.96
CA TYR A 134 -20.24 -3.52 19.71
C TYR A 134 -19.07 -3.39 18.73
N ALA A 135 -18.51 -2.20 18.57
CA ALA A 135 -17.32 -2.00 17.76
C ALA A 135 -16.15 -2.87 18.25
N ASN A 136 -15.96 -2.96 19.55
CA ASN A 136 -14.93 -3.84 20.14
C ASN A 136 -15.20 -5.34 19.89
N LEU A 137 -16.45 -5.79 19.87
CA LEU A 137 -16.81 -7.18 19.55
C LEU A 137 -16.52 -7.52 18.09
N GLU A 138 -16.88 -6.64 17.16
CA GLU A 138 -16.61 -6.82 15.74
C GLU A 138 -15.10 -6.89 15.43
N ILE A 139 -14.31 -6.03 16.07
CA ILE A 139 -12.85 -6.07 15.97
C ILE A 139 -12.30 -7.39 16.52
N ASN A 140 -12.78 -7.85 17.66
CA ASN A 140 -12.33 -9.13 18.22
C ASN A 140 -12.71 -10.32 17.33
N PHE A 141 -13.91 -10.30 16.75
CA PHE A 141 -14.33 -11.32 15.78
C PHE A 141 -13.42 -11.34 14.54
N LEU A 142 -13.12 -10.16 13.97
CA LEU A 142 -12.20 -10.07 12.84
C LEU A 142 -10.81 -10.61 13.21
N LEU A 143 -10.28 -10.23 14.38
CA LEU A 143 -8.99 -10.73 14.87
C LEU A 143 -8.97 -12.25 15.01
N GLN A 144 -10.04 -12.84 15.53
CA GLN A 144 -10.19 -14.29 15.64
C GLN A 144 -10.20 -14.96 14.25
N LYS A 145 -10.91 -14.34 13.28
CA LYS A 145 -10.93 -14.83 11.90
C LYS A 145 -9.57 -14.72 11.22
N LEU A 146 -8.84 -13.63 11.43
CA LEU A 146 -7.46 -13.47 10.92
C LEU A 146 -6.52 -14.55 11.44
N GLU A 147 -6.66 -14.99 12.70
CA GLU A 147 -5.84 -16.07 13.31
C GLU A 147 -6.21 -17.47 12.79
N SER A 148 -7.47 -17.68 12.44
CA SER A 148 -8.00 -18.99 12.05
C SER A 148 -8.12 -19.20 10.53
N PHE A 149 -7.90 -18.16 9.72
CA PHE A 149 -8.03 -18.24 8.28
C PHE A 149 -6.87 -19.05 7.67
N ASP A 150 -7.20 -20.14 6.99
CA ASP A 150 -6.23 -20.98 6.28
C ASP A 150 -5.88 -20.38 4.90
N GLY A 151 -5.30 -19.19 4.91
CA GLY A 151 -4.95 -18.43 3.73
C GLY A 151 -4.14 -17.20 4.10
N MET A 152 -3.97 -16.30 3.14
CA MET A 152 -3.26 -15.04 3.34
C MET A 152 -4.24 -13.88 3.49
N THR A 153 -4.01 -13.06 4.51
CA THR A 153 -4.72 -11.80 4.72
C THR A 153 -3.74 -10.65 4.72
N ILE A 154 -4.10 -9.57 4.04
CA ILE A 154 -3.34 -8.33 3.99
C ILE A 154 -4.22 -7.22 4.55
N LEU A 155 -3.69 -6.43 5.47
CA LEU A 155 -4.33 -5.23 5.98
C LEU A 155 -3.49 -4.03 5.56
N THR A 156 -4.12 -2.92 5.21
CA THR A 156 -3.42 -1.65 5.00
C THR A 156 -3.90 -0.60 5.99
N THR A 157 -2.99 0.23 6.48
CA THR A 157 -3.32 1.33 7.38
C THR A 157 -2.47 2.57 7.12
N ASN A 158 -3.05 3.74 7.35
CA ASN A 158 -2.32 5.00 7.37
C ASN A 158 -1.83 5.36 8.79
N LEU A 159 -2.23 4.58 9.80
CA LEU A 159 -2.01 4.83 11.23
C LEU A 159 -0.88 3.96 11.80
N SER A 160 0.34 4.03 11.28
CA SER A 160 1.48 3.19 11.70
C SER A 160 1.79 3.26 13.21
N LYS A 161 1.56 4.42 13.85
CA LYS A 161 1.84 4.64 15.27
C LYS A 161 0.73 4.18 16.23
N SER A 162 -0.45 3.83 15.73
CA SER A 162 -1.64 3.54 16.55
C SER A 162 -1.95 2.04 16.68
N ILE A 163 -1.10 1.18 16.15
CA ILE A 163 -1.28 -0.27 16.17
C ILE A 163 -1.05 -0.76 17.60
N ASP A 164 -2.11 -1.29 18.24
CA ASP A 164 -2.04 -1.81 19.59
C ASP A 164 -1.29 -3.16 19.67
N ASP A 165 -0.83 -3.53 20.86
CA ASP A 165 -0.10 -4.77 21.09
C ASP A 165 -0.94 -6.03 20.81
N ALA A 166 -2.26 -5.94 20.92
CA ALA A 166 -3.15 -7.06 20.64
C ALA A 166 -3.17 -7.40 19.15
N PHE A 167 -3.11 -6.38 18.29
CA PHE A 167 -2.94 -6.55 16.85
C PHE A 167 -1.54 -7.04 16.50
N ARG A 168 -0.49 -6.41 17.06
CA ARG A 168 0.91 -6.75 16.77
C ARG A 168 1.22 -8.22 17.01
N ARG A 169 0.64 -8.82 18.05
CA ARG A 169 0.85 -10.25 18.40
C ARG A 169 0.17 -11.21 17.42
N ARG A 170 -0.82 -10.75 16.67
CA ARG A 170 -1.62 -11.55 15.74
C ARG A 170 -1.20 -11.41 14.29
N ILE A 171 -0.44 -10.36 13.99
CA ILE A 171 0.07 -10.09 12.65
C ILE A 171 1.47 -10.66 12.56
N ARG A 172 1.69 -11.49 11.54
CA ARG A 172 2.96 -12.19 11.35
C ARG A 172 4.03 -11.31 10.74
N PHE A 173 3.67 -10.48 9.76
CA PHE A 173 4.58 -9.55 9.10
C PHE A 173 4.02 -8.14 9.13
N ILE A 174 4.87 -7.18 9.47
CA ILE A 174 4.53 -5.76 9.40
C ILE A 174 5.55 -5.11 8.48
N VAL A 175 5.09 -4.60 7.34
CA VAL A 175 5.91 -3.90 6.35
C VAL A 175 5.61 -2.41 6.44
N ASP A 176 6.62 -1.63 6.77
CA ASP A 176 6.50 -0.18 6.85
C ASP A 176 6.72 0.47 5.47
N PHE A 177 5.86 1.41 5.15
CA PHE A 177 5.90 2.22 3.93
C PHE A 177 6.19 3.68 4.32
N PRO A 178 7.44 4.06 4.48
CA PRO A 178 7.79 5.45 4.77
C PRO A 178 7.48 6.37 3.57
N MET A 179 7.49 7.67 3.79
CA MET A 179 7.57 8.61 2.67
C MET A 179 8.84 8.33 1.86
N PRO A 180 8.76 8.34 0.52
CA PRO A 180 9.90 8.04 -0.32
C PRO A 180 10.99 9.11 -0.13
N ASP A 181 12.24 8.68 -0.03
CA ASP A 181 13.42 9.54 -0.09
C ASP A 181 13.65 10.10 -1.51
N VAL A 182 14.69 10.89 -1.68
CA VAL A 182 14.98 11.53 -2.99
C VAL A 182 15.19 10.47 -4.07
N ASP A 183 15.95 9.42 -3.80
CA ASP A 183 16.27 8.40 -4.81
C ASP A 183 15.04 7.55 -5.18
N ALA A 184 14.22 7.23 -4.20
CA ALA A 184 12.94 6.57 -4.44
C ALA A 184 12.00 7.47 -5.25
N ARG A 185 11.96 8.78 -4.97
CA ARG A 185 11.16 9.74 -5.76
C ARG A 185 11.65 9.85 -7.20
N VAL A 186 12.97 9.86 -7.43
CA VAL A 186 13.53 9.82 -8.80
C VAL A 186 13.00 8.60 -9.56
N LYS A 187 13.10 7.41 -8.93
CA LYS A 187 12.59 6.18 -9.53
C LYS A 187 11.08 6.24 -9.78
N LEU A 188 10.32 6.85 -8.87
CA LEU A 188 8.87 7.02 -9.01
C LEU A 188 8.53 7.95 -10.18
N TRP A 189 9.18 9.11 -10.29
CA TRP A 189 8.98 10.02 -11.41
C TRP A 189 9.22 9.34 -12.75
N GLN A 190 10.35 8.64 -12.89
CA GLN A 190 10.71 7.94 -14.12
C GLN A 190 9.73 6.79 -14.45
N ARG A 191 9.36 5.98 -13.47
CA ARG A 191 8.45 4.84 -13.68
C ARG A 191 7.02 5.22 -14.00
N MET A 192 6.58 6.38 -13.50
CA MET A 192 5.22 6.87 -13.77
C MET A 192 5.07 7.48 -15.17
N MET A 193 6.18 7.71 -15.89
CA MET A 193 6.11 8.19 -17.28
C MET A 193 5.46 7.15 -18.17
N PRO A 194 4.50 7.55 -19.03
CA PRO A 194 3.89 6.63 -19.98
C PRO A 194 4.93 6.11 -20.97
N PRO A 195 5.06 4.80 -21.17
CA PRO A 195 6.14 4.24 -22.01
C PRO A 195 6.06 4.63 -23.50
N GLY A 196 4.91 5.09 -23.97
CA GLY A 196 4.71 5.56 -25.35
C GLY A 196 4.63 7.06 -25.51
N ALA A 197 4.85 7.85 -24.44
CA ALA A 197 4.78 9.30 -24.52
C ALA A 197 6.10 9.89 -25.02
N PRO A 198 6.07 10.94 -25.85
CA PRO A 198 7.27 11.73 -26.15
C PRO A 198 7.69 12.48 -24.89
N ILE A 199 8.91 12.24 -24.43
CA ILE A 199 9.51 12.86 -23.24
C ILE A 199 10.71 13.67 -23.72
N ALA A 200 10.85 14.90 -23.22
CA ALA A 200 12.01 15.74 -23.49
C ALA A 200 13.28 15.15 -22.85
N GLU A 201 14.43 15.37 -23.47
CA GLU A 201 15.70 14.78 -23.00
C GLU A 201 16.28 15.49 -21.77
N ASP A 202 15.89 16.75 -21.53
CA ASP A 202 16.44 17.66 -20.53
C ASP A 202 15.71 17.64 -19.18
N ILE A 203 15.02 16.51 -18.85
CA ILE A 203 14.28 16.40 -17.58
C ILE A 203 15.24 16.18 -16.42
N ARG A 204 15.23 17.09 -15.47
CA ARG A 204 16.05 17.05 -14.26
C ARG A 204 15.32 16.28 -13.14
N TRP A 205 15.38 14.94 -13.21
CA TRP A 205 14.67 14.04 -12.30
C TRP A 205 15.04 14.24 -10.83
N LYS A 206 16.34 14.46 -10.57
CA LYS A 206 16.87 14.64 -9.22
C LYS A 206 16.38 15.96 -8.61
N TRP A 207 16.35 17.02 -9.42
CA TRP A 207 15.79 18.30 -9.02
C TRP A 207 14.29 18.20 -8.70
N LEU A 208 13.48 17.57 -9.58
CA LEU A 208 12.05 17.32 -9.30
C LEU A 208 11.85 16.57 -8.00
N ALA A 209 12.66 15.53 -7.76
CA ALA A 209 12.58 14.71 -6.58
C ALA A 209 12.99 15.45 -5.29
N ARG A 210 13.95 16.37 -5.37
CA ARG A 210 14.37 17.22 -4.23
C ARG A 210 13.33 18.30 -3.92
N THR A 211 12.85 18.99 -4.97
CA THR A 211 11.93 20.12 -4.83
C THR A 211 10.54 19.69 -4.38
N PHE A 212 10.04 18.54 -4.86
CA PHE A 212 8.68 18.07 -4.59
C PHE A 212 8.67 16.83 -3.69
N GLU A 213 8.51 17.02 -2.39
CA GLU A 213 8.39 15.94 -1.42
C GLU A 213 7.00 15.31 -1.45
N MET A 214 6.80 14.35 -2.36
CA MET A 214 5.51 13.72 -2.62
C MET A 214 5.56 12.21 -2.49
N SER A 215 4.45 11.59 -2.06
CA SER A 215 4.28 10.15 -2.18
C SER A 215 4.03 9.72 -3.64
N GLY A 216 4.20 8.43 -3.94
CA GLY A 216 4.01 7.89 -5.28
C GLY A 216 2.64 8.19 -5.89
N GLY A 217 1.58 8.21 -5.08
CA GLY A 217 0.24 8.58 -5.53
C GLY A 217 0.15 10.01 -6.05
N TYR A 218 0.79 10.94 -5.36
CA TYR A 218 0.82 12.35 -5.79
C TYR A 218 1.71 12.55 -7.03
N ILE A 219 2.87 11.87 -7.10
CA ILE A 219 3.74 11.88 -8.28
C ILE A 219 2.97 11.36 -9.49
N ARG A 220 2.24 10.24 -9.36
CA ARG A 220 1.40 9.70 -10.43
C ARG A 220 0.38 10.72 -10.95
N ASN A 221 -0.30 11.42 -10.04
CA ASN A 221 -1.28 12.44 -10.42
C ASN A 221 -0.63 13.63 -11.12
N ALA A 222 0.57 14.06 -10.67
CA ALA A 222 1.33 15.11 -11.32
C ALA A 222 1.76 14.71 -12.74
N VAL A 223 2.32 13.50 -12.91
CA VAL A 223 2.70 12.96 -14.22
C VAL A 223 1.51 12.88 -15.16
N LEU A 224 0.37 12.34 -14.70
CA LEU A 224 -0.85 12.28 -15.52
C LEU A 224 -1.29 13.66 -15.97
N LYS A 225 -1.29 14.66 -15.08
CA LYS A 225 -1.65 16.03 -15.40
C LYS A 225 -0.68 16.66 -16.40
N ALA A 226 0.63 16.46 -16.21
CA ALA A 226 1.66 16.93 -17.13
C ALA A 226 1.49 16.30 -18.52
N SER A 227 1.24 14.99 -18.57
CA SER A 227 1.01 14.26 -19.83
C SER A 227 -0.20 14.80 -20.60
N ILE A 228 -1.31 15.05 -19.91
CA ILE A 228 -2.52 15.64 -20.50
C ILE A 228 -2.22 17.05 -21.05
N SER A 229 -1.49 17.86 -20.28
CA SER A 229 -1.11 19.22 -20.70
C SER A 229 -0.20 19.21 -21.93
N ALA A 230 0.79 18.32 -21.98
CA ALA A 230 1.69 18.16 -23.12
C ALA A 230 0.94 17.68 -24.37
N ALA A 231 0.07 16.68 -24.23
CA ALA A 231 -0.76 16.19 -25.33
C ALA A 231 -1.69 17.26 -25.89
N ALA A 232 -2.33 18.08 -25.05
CA ALA A 232 -3.19 19.17 -25.47
C ALA A 232 -2.44 20.27 -26.23
N ARG A 233 -1.14 20.44 -25.96
CA ARG A 233 -0.25 21.41 -26.65
C ARG A 233 0.52 20.80 -27.82
N HIS A 234 0.31 19.51 -28.13
CA HIS A 234 1.02 18.75 -29.15
C HIS A 234 2.57 18.84 -29.02
N LYS A 235 3.07 18.78 -27.76
CA LYS A 235 4.50 18.82 -27.46
C LYS A 235 4.91 17.63 -26.58
N PRO A 236 6.22 17.31 -26.48
CA PRO A 236 6.70 16.34 -25.50
C PRO A 236 6.39 16.77 -24.07
N ILE A 237 6.39 15.79 -23.16
CA ILE A 237 6.37 16.07 -21.71
C ILE A 237 7.73 16.68 -21.37
N ASP A 238 7.74 17.94 -21.03
CA ASP A 238 8.93 18.75 -20.69
C ASP A 238 8.93 19.15 -19.21
N MET A 239 10.03 19.77 -18.78
CA MET A 239 10.19 20.27 -17.42
C MET A 239 9.07 21.25 -17.02
N GLU A 240 8.67 22.15 -17.92
CA GLU A 240 7.59 23.13 -17.66
C GLU A 240 6.27 22.43 -17.31
N CYS A 241 5.90 21.40 -18.07
CA CYS A 241 4.69 20.62 -17.82
C CYS A 241 4.75 19.90 -16.49
N LEU A 242 5.90 19.28 -16.15
CA LEU A 242 6.09 18.54 -14.90
C LEU A 242 6.07 19.45 -13.68
N VAL A 243 6.78 20.56 -13.72
CA VAL A 243 6.84 21.54 -12.63
C VAL A 243 5.46 22.14 -12.38
N SER A 244 4.78 22.62 -13.43
CA SER A 244 3.43 23.20 -13.29
C SER A 244 2.44 22.20 -12.69
N ALA A 245 2.51 20.92 -13.10
CA ALA A 245 1.65 19.87 -12.56
C ALA A 245 2.00 19.53 -11.11
N ALA A 246 3.30 19.45 -10.78
CA ALA A 246 3.79 19.17 -9.42
C ALA A 246 3.43 20.30 -8.45
N GLU A 247 3.59 21.56 -8.83
CA GLU A 247 3.14 22.70 -8.02
C GLU A 247 1.64 22.67 -7.75
N ALA A 248 0.83 22.37 -8.77
CA ALA A 248 -0.60 22.27 -8.58
C ALA A 248 -0.97 21.14 -7.62
N GLN A 249 -0.21 20.03 -7.66
CA GLN A 249 -0.39 18.93 -6.73
C GLN A 249 0.06 19.30 -5.31
N ALA A 250 1.20 19.99 -5.16
CA ALA A 250 1.69 20.50 -3.89
C ALA A 250 0.69 21.46 -3.23
N ARG A 251 0.12 22.39 -4.02
CA ARG A 251 -0.95 23.28 -3.53
C ARG A 251 -2.18 22.50 -3.01
N SER A 252 -2.56 21.44 -3.71
CA SER A 252 -3.68 20.59 -3.23
C SER A 252 -3.38 19.86 -1.92
N MET A 253 -2.10 19.65 -1.60
CA MET A 253 -1.63 19.09 -0.32
C MET A 253 -1.47 20.15 0.77
N GLY A 254 -1.74 21.43 0.47
CA GLY A 254 -1.52 22.53 1.39
C GLY A 254 -0.04 22.95 1.51
N GLN A 255 0.82 22.49 0.64
CA GLN A 255 2.23 22.88 0.58
C GLN A 255 2.40 24.11 -0.32
N LEU A 256 3.05 25.14 0.18
CA LEU A 256 3.47 26.31 -0.59
C LEU A 256 4.94 26.13 -0.98
N ILE A 257 5.19 25.67 -2.17
CA ILE A 257 6.54 25.59 -2.72
C ILE A 257 6.76 26.90 -3.49
N ARG A 258 7.78 27.66 -3.08
CA ARG A 258 8.29 28.81 -3.84
C ARG A 258 9.54 28.34 -4.56
N ILE A 259 9.44 28.17 -5.85
CA ILE A 259 10.61 27.93 -6.71
C ILE A 259 11.16 29.32 -7.04
N SER A 260 12.38 29.64 -6.58
CA SER A 260 13.09 30.84 -7.06
C SER A 260 13.67 30.52 -8.45
N ASP A 261 13.65 31.50 -9.34
CA ASP A 261 14.21 31.32 -10.70
C ASP A 261 15.70 30.95 -10.65
N ASP A 262 16.41 31.32 -9.57
CA ASP A 262 17.83 31.01 -9.37
C ASP A 262 18.04 29.53 -9.01
N GLU A 263 17.16 28.89 -8.26
CA GLU A 263 17.23 27.44 -7.95
C GLU A 263 16.93 26.57 -9.17
N TYR A 264 16.34 27.15 -10.19
CA TYR A 264 16.04 26.45 -11.44
C TYR A 264 17.29 26.25 -12.33
N TYR A 265 18.39 26.97 -12.09
CA TYR A 265 19.60 26.94 -12.91
C TYR A 265 20.86 26.42 -12.21
N ASP A 266 20.88 26.27 -10.89
CA ASP A 266 22.10 26.09 -10.09
C ASP A 266 22.54 24.63 -9.80
N ASP A 267 21.86 23.59 -10.29
CA ASP A 267 22.15 22.18 -9.94
C ASP A 267 23.02 21.43 -11.00
N ASP A 268 23.84 22.15 -11.81
CA ASP A 268 24.74 21.52 -12.80
C ASP A 268 26.10 21.04 -12.20
N ASP A 269 26.39 21.24 -10.92
CA ASP A 269 27.74 21.04 -10.33
C ASP A 269 27.92 19.79 -9.48
N ASP A 270 27.15 18.71 -9.60
CA ASP A 270 27.43 17.42 -8.96
C ASP A 270 27.63 16.26 -9.96
N TYR A 271 28.41 16.47 -11.01
CA TYR A 271 29.12 15.42 -11.73
C TYR A 271 30.54 15.38 -11.21
N ASP A 272 30.86 14.32 -10.55
CA ASP A 272 32.10 13.68 -10.16
C ASP A 272 32.20 13.49 -8.64
N ASP A 273 31.98 12.23 -8.21
CA ASP A 273 33.05 11.49 -7.55
C ASP A 273 32.62 10.02 -7.32
N ALA A 274 33.42 9.14 -8.02
CA ALA A 274 33.77 7.74 -7.72
C ALA A 274 32.65 6.68 -7.69
#